data_642972e5f93b6c8d0e1f2c0f2c83c3ec
#
_entry.id   642972e5f93b6c8d0e1f2c0f2c83c3ec
#
_cell.length_a   1.000
_cell.length_b   1.000
_cell.length_c   1.000
_cell.angle_alpha   90.00
_cell.angle_beta   90.00
_cell.angle_gamma   90.00
#
_symmetry.space_group_name_H-M   'P 1'
#
loop_
_entity.id
_entity.type
_entity.pdbx_description
1 polymer ?
#
loop_
_entity_poly.entity_id
_entity_poly.type
_entity_poly.pdbx_seq_one_letter_code
_entity_poly.pdbx_strand_id
1 'polypeptide(L)'
;MRLSFLRQARVALEALDAAVDTVAAQRAVASGRVRISTSSAFGRDHVLPALPALLGRYPGLSIEVDFDDRVVDIVRDGYDIAVRGGNIPDSALVTRPVCRLNAVLVASPEYLAMHGAPQTPEALQAHRLIARRFLTGQVSQWNFKAEDGSITTLDPGNRAMLTLSAPESLVQAACDSVGIAEVGVHLAWDHLRSGSLKIILHDFHQPGTYEMVIQYPHRALIAPRVQVTLKHLLEALAADEKLHVPMDALDVYAA
;
A
#
# COMPACT_ATOMS: atom_id res chain seq x y z
N MET A 1 -30.63 -17.94 -5.64
CA MET A 1 -30.76 -17.74 -7.10
C MET A 1 -30.28 -16.35 -7.57
N ARG A 2 -30.71 -15.23 -6.96
CA ARG A 2 -30.27 -13.85 -7.35
C ARG A 2 -28.76 -13.59 -7.22
N LEU A 3 -28.11 -14.04 -6.15
CA LEU A 3 -26.65 -13.83 -5.92
C LEU A 3 -25.77 -14.63 -6.89
N SER A 4 -26.19 -15.82 -7.30
CA SER A 4 -25.49 -16.63 -8.31
C SER A 4 -25.55 -15.98 -9.70
N PHE A 5 -26.70 -15.42 -10.05
CA PHE A 5 -26.91 -14.73 -11.33
C PHE A 5 -26.06 -13.46 -11.42
N LEU A 6 -26.02 -12.63 -10.35
CA LEU A 6 -25.20 -11.43 -10.33
C LEU A 6 -23.70 -11.72 -10.45
N ARG A 7 -23.23 -12.82 -9.82
CA ARG A 7 -21.84 -13.25 -9.93
C ARG A 7 -21.48 -13.73 -11.32
N GLN A 8 -22.38 -14.48 -11.98
CA GLN A 8 -22.18 -14.94 -13.36
C GLN A 8 -22.27 -13.80 -14.36
N ALA A 9 -23.20 -12.86 -14.17
CA ALA A 9 -23.30 -11.67 -15.00
C ALA A 9 -22.06 -10.79 -14.91
N ARG A 10 -21.46 -10.66 -13.72
CA ARG A 10 -20.20 -9.93 -13.50
C ARG A 10 -19.03 -10.60 -14.24
N VAL A 11 -18.89 -11.92 -14.14
CA VAL A 11 -17.86 -12.69 -14.85
C VAL A 11 -18.03 -12.57 -16.38
N ALA A 12 -19.27 -12.58 -16.88
CA ALA A 12 -19.55 -12.43 -18.30
C ALA A 12 -19.21 -11.00 -18.80
N LEU A 13 -19.51 -9.97 -18.00
CA LEU A 13 -19.13 -8.59 -18.32
C LEU A 13 -17.61 -8.41 -18.30
N GLU A 14 -16.93 -8.97 -17.32
CA GLU A 14 -15.45 -8.93 -17.24
C GLU A 14 -14.80 -9.65 -18.44
N ALA A 15 -15.38 -10.77 -18.91
CA ALA A 15 -14.91 -11.50 -20.08
C ALA A 15 -15.19 -10.72 -21.39
N LEU A 16 -16.32 -10.02 -21.49
CA LEU A 16 -16.67 -9.18 -22.62
C LEU A 16 -15.75 -7.95 -22.68
N ASP A 17 -15.50 -7.31 -21.56
CA ASP A 17 -14.55 -6.18 -21.44
C ASP A 17 -13.14 -6.62 -21.87
N ALA A 18 -12.68 -7.77 -21.40
CA ALA A 18 -11.38 -8.33 -21.80
C ALA A 18 -11.30 -8.65 -23.30
N ALA A 19 -12.38 -9.11 -23.91
CA ALA A 19 -12.44 -9.36 -25.37
C ALA A 19 -12.42 -8.07 -26.18
N VAL A 20 -13.17 -7.05 -25.75
CA VAL A 20 -13.17 -5.71 -26.37
C VAL A 20 -11.79 -5.06 -26.23
N ASP A 21 -11.16 -5.19 -25.07
CA ASP A 21 -9.80 -4.69 -24.79
C ASP A 21 -8.77 -5.35 -25.72
N THR A 22 -8.88 -6.65 -25.96
CA THR A 22 -7.97 -7.39 -26.84
C THR A 22 -8.09 -6.91 -28.29
N VAL A 23 -9.30 -6.64 -28.77
CA VAL A 23 -9.55 -6.14 -30.15
C VAL A 23 -9.10 -4.67 -30.28
N ALA A 24 -9.32 -3.84 -29.28
CA ALA A 24 -8.90 -2.43 -29.26
C ALA A 24 -7.37 -2.30 -29.21
N ALA A 25 -6.70 -3.13 -28.41
CA ALA A 25 -5.25 -3.15 -28.29
C ALA A 25 -4.53 -3.60 -29.59
N GLN A 26 -5.20 -4.40 -30.42
CA GLN A 26 -4.67 -4.83 -31.71
C GLN A 26 -4.79 -3.77 -32.84
N ARG A 27 -5.61 -2.74 -32.65
CA ARG A 27 -5.92 -1.77 -33.75
C ARG A 27 -5.42 -0.34 -33.49
N ALA A 28 -5.10 0.05 -32.28
CA ALA A 28 -4.62 1.41 -32.00
C ALA A 28 -3.24 1.35 -31.35
N VAL A 29 -2.27 1.96 -31.99
CA VAL A 29 -0.96 2.25 -31.36
C VAL A 29 -1.27 3.15 -30.16
N ALA A 30 -1.11 2.61 -28.94
CA ALA A 30 -1.32 3.39 -27.74
C ALA A 30 -0.32 4.56 -27.72
N SER A 31 -0.81 5.78 -27.84
CA SER A 31 -0.01 6.99 -27.89
C SER A 31 -0.69 8.14 -27.17
N GLY A 32 0.11 9.14 -26.76
CA GLY A 32 -0.36 10.31 -26.03
C GLY A 32 -0.03 10.27 -24.55
N ARG A 33 -0.46 11.30 -23.83
CA ARG A 33 -0.14 11.50 -22.41
C ARG A 33 -1.16 10.78 -21.51
N VAL A 34 -0.64 10.12 -20.47
CA VAL A 34 -1.41 9.57 -19.34
C VAL A 34 -0.93 10.25 -18.05
N ARG A 35 -1.86 10.79 -17.29
CA ARG A 35 -1.60 11.43 -15.98
C ARG A 35 -1.95 10.50 -14.85
N ILE A 36 -0.99 10.20 -13.99
CA ILE A 36 -1.12 9.30 -12.85
C ILE A 36 -0.90 10.10 -11.57
N SER A 37 -1.80 9.94 -10.59
CA SER A 37 -1.59 10.44 -9.24
C SER A 37 -1.36 9.27 -8.29
N THR A 38 -0.35 9.37 -7.42
CA THR A 38 -0.02 8.32 -6.46
C THR A 38 0.52 8.91 -5.16
N SER A 39 0.46 8.15 -4.05
CA SER A 39 1.15 8.54 -2.82
C SER A 39 2.67 8.49 -3.01
N SER A 40 3.39 9.34 -2.29
CA SER A 40 4.83 9.56 -2.52
C SER A 40 5.66 8.29 -2.34
N ALA A 41 5.54 7.60 -1.22
CA ALA A 41 6.30 6.38 -0.96
C ALA A 41 5.92 5.25 -1.91
N PHE A 42 4.63 4.92 -2.02
CA PHE A 42 4.17 3.81 -2.86
C PHE A 42 4.45 4.07 -4.34
N GLY A 43 4.26 5.31 -4.79
CA GLY A 43 4.53 5.69 -6.18
C GLY A 43 6.00 5.54 -6.55
N ARG A 44 6.91 6.00 -5.69
CA ARG A 44 8.35 5.88 -5.90
C ARG A 44 8.82 4.43 -5.91
N ASP A 45 8.33 3.63 -4.97
CA ASP A 45 8.89 2.30 -4.71
C ASP A 45 8.24 1.20 -5.57
N HIS A 46 7.00 1.40 -6.07
CA HIS A 46 6.24 0.37 -6.78
C HIS A 46 5.70 0.83 -8.15
N VAL A 47 5.21 2.08 -8.29
CA VAL A 47 4.68 2.56 -9.58
C VAL A 47 5.80 2.95 -10.54
N LEU A 48 6.75 3.78 -10.07
CA LEU A 48 7.85 4.27 -10.90
C LEU A 48 8.70 3.14 -11.50
N PRO A 49 9.07 2.06 -10.75
CA PRO A 49 9.83 0.95 -11.31
C PRO A 49 9.09 0.16 -12.42
N ALA A 50 7.76 0.21 -12.46
CA ALA A 50 6.98 -0.45 -13.49
C ALA A 50 6.97 0.31 -14.84
N LEU A 51 7.22 1.63 -14.84
CA LEU A 51 7.06 2.46 -16.03
C LEU A 51 8.08 2.22 -17.16
N PRO A 52 9.37 1.89 -16.91
CA PRO A 52 10.33 1.65 -17.99
C PRO A 52 9.89 0.58 -18.97
N ALA A 53 9.34 -0.54 -18.48
CA ALA A 53 8.87 -1.63 -19.33
C ALA A 53 7.64 -1.20 -20.19
N LEU A 54 6.73 -0.41 -19.59
CA LEU A 54 5.59 0.16 -20.30
C LEU A 54 6.04 1.10 -21.44
N LEU A 55 6.93 2.04 -21.12
CA LEU A 55 7.43 3.02 -22.09
C LEU A 55 8.27 2.38 -23.19
N GLY A 56 9.03 1.33 -22.87
CA GLY A 56 9.75 0.54 -23.87
C GLY A 56 8.81 -0.19 -24.83
N ARG A 57 7.68 -0.69 -24.34
CA ARG A 57 6.65 -1.39 -25.14
C ARG A 57 5.81 -0.44 -25.99
N TYR A 58 5.57 0.77 -25.52
CA TYR A 58 4.72 1.78 -26.18
C TYR A 58 5.45 3.12 -26.33
N PRO A 59 6.35 3.27 -27.32
CA PRO A 59 7.17 4.49 -27.48
C PRO A 59 6.38 5.77 -27.74
N GLY A 60 5.10 5.64 -28.16
CA GLY A 60 4.21 6.79 -28.35
C GLY A 60 3.54 7.30 -27.06
N LEU A 61 3.75 6.62 -25.91
CA LEU A 61 3.22 7.07 -24.62
C LEU A 61 4.11 8.12 -23.98
N SER A 62 3.47 9.05 -23.30
CA SER A 62 4.09 9.98 -22.35
C SER A 62 3.39 9.83 -21.00
N ILE A 63 4.12 9.59 -19.93
CA ILE A 63 3.57 9.42 -18.59
C ILE A 63 3.96 10.60 -17.72
N GLU A 64 2.97 11.23 -17.08
CA GLU A 64 3.12 12.25 -16.06
C GLU A 64 2.69 11.65 -14.73
N VAL A 65 3.56 11.64 -13.72
CA VAL A 65 3.27 11.09 -12.40
C VAL A 65 3.40 12.18 -11.35
N ASP A 66 2.30 12.44 -10.65
CA ASP A 66 2.29 13.32 -9.50
C ASP A 66 2.33 12.49 -8.21
N PHE A 67 3.38 12.72 -7.40
CA PHE A 67 3.57 12.13 -6.10
C PHE A 67 2.97 13.06 -5.04
N ASP A 68 1.73 12.78 -4.63
CA ASP A 68 1.01 13.61 -3.65
C ASP A 68 0.23 12.72 -2.68
N ASP A 69 0.46 12.90 -1.38
CA ASP A 69 -0.24 12.13 -0.34
C ASP A 69 -1.62 12.70 0.00
N ARG A 70 -1.98 13.87 -0.54
CA ARG A 70 -3.31 14.44 -0.38
C ARG A 70 -4.34 13.69 -1.22
N VAL A 71 -5.57 13.66 -0.74
CA VAL A 71 -6.70 13.17 -1.53
C VAL A 71 -6.95 14.14 -2.68
N VAL A 72 -6.86 13.62 -3.92
CA VAL A 72 -7.10 14.39 -5.15
C VAL A 72 -8.48 14.08 -5.72
N ASP A 73 -9.11 15.04 -6.35
CA ASP A 73 -10.29 14.82 -7.19
C ASP A 73 -9.80 14.44 -8.59
N ILE A 74 -9.81 13.12 -8.88
CA ILE A 74 -9.27 12.55 -10.12
C ILE A 74 -9.86 13.22 -11.36
N VAL A 75 -11.18 13.45 -11.36
CA VAL A 75 -11.88 14.04 -12.51
C VAL A 75 -11.60 15.52 -12.66
N ARG A 76 -11.73 16.27 -11.57
CA ARG A 76 -11.54 17.72 -11.56
C ARG A 76 -10.09 18.11 -11.83
N ASP A 77 -9.14 17.36 -11.26
CA ASP A 77 -7.72 17.64 -11.38
C ASP A 77 -7.11 17.02 -12.67
N GLY A 78 -7.94 16.32 -13.46
CA GLY A 78 -7.60 15.83 -14.80
C GLY A 78 -6.63 14.64 -14.81
N TYR A 79 -6.67 13.79 -13.80
CA TYR A 79 -5.93 12.52 -13.79
C TYR A 79 -6.67 11.44 -14.55
N ASP A 80 -5.92 10.58 -15.25
CA ASP A 80 -6.45 9.39 -15.91
C ASP A 80 -6.49 8.20 -14.94
N ILE A 81 -5.51 8.09 -14.05
CA ILE A 81 -5.34 6.99 -13.08
C ILE A 81 -4.92 7.58 -11.74
N ALA A 82 -5.46 7.04 -10.63
CA ALA A 82 -4.91 7.24 -9.30
C ALA A 82 -4.60 5.90 -8.63
N VAL A 83 -3.44 5.82 -7.97
CA VAL A 83 -3.04 4.68 -7.12
C VAL A 83 -3.08 5.15 -5.68
N ARG A 84 -4.03 4.63 -4.91
CA ARG A 84 -4.34 5.13 -3.57
C ARG A 84 -4.57 4.00 -2.59
N GLY A 85 -4.36 4.28 -1.32
CA GLY A 85 -4.62 3.35 -0.23
C GLY A 85 -5.49 3.94 0.86
N GLY A 86 -6.05 3.06 1.70
CA GLY A 86 -6.88 3.41 2.85
C GLY A 86 -8.36 3.27 2.59
N ASN A 87 -9.17 3.93 3.43
CA ASN A 87 -10.62 3.91 3.30
C ASN A 87 -11.03 4.81 2.13
N ILE A 88 -11.45 4.19 1.03
CA ILE A 88 -11.81 4.89 -0.20
C ILE A 88 -13.31 5.08 -0.18
N PRO A 89 -13.81 6.33 -0.12
CA PRO A 89 -15.23 6.60 -0.13
C PRO A 89 -15.86 6.11 -1.44
N ASP A 90 -17.11 5.70 -1.34
CA ASP A 90 -17.90 5.32 -2.51
C ASP A 90 -17.96 6.50 -3.48
N SER A 91 -17.50 6.29 -4.70
CA SER A 91 -17.35 7.33 -5.72
C SER A 91 -17.82 6.83 -7.08
N ALA A 92 -18.09 7.75 -8.00
CA ALA A 92 -18.40 7.44 -9.40
C ALA A 92 -17.18 6.88 -10.19
N LEU A 93 -16.06 6.58 -9.49
CA LEU A 93 -14.86 6.03 -10.08
C LEU A 93 -14.92 4.50 -10.15
N VAL A 94 -14.30 3.94 -11.17
CA VAL A 94 -14.01 2.50 -11.20
C VAL A 94 -12.82 2.25 -10.27
N THR A 95 -12.98 1.30 -9.36
CA THR A 95 -11.94 0.92 -8.39
C THR A 95 -11.50 -0.52 -8.65
N ARG A 96 -10.20 -0.73 -8.79
CA ARG A 96 -9.57 -2.06 -8.92
C ARG A 96 -8.64 -2.30 -7.75
N PRO A 97 -8.86 -3.37 -6.96
CA PRO A 97 -7.94 -3.73 -5.89
C PRO A 97 -6.57 -4.11 -6.46
N VAL A 98 -5.51 -3.71 -5.76
CA VAL A 98 -4.12 -4.03 -6.08
C VAL A 98 -3.58 -5.04 -5.08
N CYS A 99 -3.49 -4.63 -3.81
CA CYS A 99 -2.97 -5.48 -2.73
C CYS A 99 -3.51 -5.02 -1.37
N ARG A 100 -3.32 -5.88 -0.37
CA ARG A 100 -3.48 -5.53 1.04
C ARG A 100 -2.10 -5.32 1.63
N LEU A 101 -1.86 -4.15 2.18
CA LEU A 101 -0.61 -3.85 2.85
C LEU A 101 -0.70 -4.31 4.30
N ASN A 102 0.12 -5.28 4.64
CA ASN A 102 0.32 -5.71 6.02
C ASN A 102 1.22 -4.73 6.75
N ALA A 103 1.01 -4.56 8.05
CA ALA A 103 1.87 -3.76 8.91
C ALA A 103 2.43 -4.61 10.06
N VAL A 104 3.60 -4.23 10.54
CA VAL A 104 4.30 -4.87 11.65
C VAL A 104 4.91 -3.84 12.57
N LEU A 105 5.09 -4.20 13.84
CA LEU A 105 5.90 -3.42 14.77
C LEU A 105 7.35 -3.83 14.60
N VAL A 106 8.24 -2.85 14.46
CA VAL A 106 9.67 -3.08 14.24
C VAL A 106 10.55 -2.24 15.15
N ALA A 107 11.74 -2.77 15.41
CA ALA A 107 12.84 -2.05 16.02
C ALA A 107 14.17 -2.56 15.46
N SER A 108 15.23 -1.76 15.55
CA SER A 108 16.58 -2.23 15.21
C SER A 108 17.13 -3.20 16.27
N PRO A 109 18.00 -4.15 15.89
CA PRO A 109 18.71 -5.01 16.86
C PRO A 109 19.47 -4.21 17.91
N GLU A 110 20.08 -3.09 17.53
CA GLU A 110 20.81 -2.21 18.44
C GLU A 110 19.88 -1.61 19.51
N TYR A 111 18.70 -1.12 19.11
CA TYR A 111 17.70 -0.63 20.06
C TYR A 111 17.28 -1.74 21.03
N LEU A 112 17.00 -2.93 20.53
CA LEU A 112 16.58 -4.07 21.34
C LEU A 112 17.70 -4.55 22.30
N ALA A 113 18.95 -4.49 21.87
CA ALA A 113 20.08 -4.82 22.74
C ALA A 113 20.22 -3.85 23.92
N MET A 114 19.91 -2.57 23.73
CA MET A 114 19.98 -1.54 24.77
C MET A 114 18.76 -1.53 25.70
N HIS A 115 17.57 -1.83 25.19
CA HIS A 115 16.30 -1.61 25.93
C HIS A 115 15.53 -2.91 26.20
N GLY A 116 15.98 -4.05 25.69
CA GLY A 116 15.24 -5.31 25.69
C GLY A 116 14.17 -5.37 24.60
N ALA A 117 13.68 -6.58 24.29
CA ALA A 117 12.54 -6.79 23.43
C ALA A 117 11.26 -6.86 24.28
N PRO A 118 10.23 -6.05 23.99
CA PRO A 118 8.95 -6.14 24.71
C PRO A 118 8.30 -7.49 24.45
N GLN A 119 7.93 -8.19 25.53
CA GLN A 119 7.29 -9.51 25.44
C GLN A 119 5.75 -9.44 25.48
N THR A 120 5.19 -8.32 25.88
CA THR A 120 3.74 -8.05 25.91
C THR A 120 3.45 -6.64 25.42
N PRO A 121 2.23 -6.35 24.95
CA PRO A 121 1.84 -4.99 24.57
C PRO A 121 2.01 -3.96 25.67
N GLU A 122 1.80 -4.34 26.94
CA GLU A 122 1.95 -3.45 28.10
C GLU A 122 3.42 -3.02 28.31
N ALA A 123 4.36 -3.88 27.95
CA ALA A 123 5.79 -3.59 28.05
C ALA A 123 6.22 -2.41 27.15
N LEU A 124 5.44 -2.10 26.10
CA LEU A 124 5.64 -0.91 25.26
C LEU A 124 5.65 0.39 26.07
N GLN A 125 5.06 0.39 27.26
CA GLN A 125 5.08 1.54 28.16
C GLN A 125 6.49 1.94 28.59
N ALA A 126 7.44 1.03 28.60
CA ALA A 126 8.84 1.29 28.94
C ALA A 126 9.70 1.65 27.73
N HIS A 127 9.15 1.60 26.52
CA HIS A 127 9.88 1.82 25.28
C HIS A 127 9.62 3.19 24.67
N ARG A 128 10.56 3.62 23.81
CA ARG A 128 10.42 4.81 22.95
C ARG A 128 9.58 4.45 21.76
N LEU A 129 8.49 5.19 21.51
CA LEU A 129 7.57 4.94 20.41
C LEU A 129 7.76 6.00 19.33
N ILE A 130 7.64 5.57 18.06
CA ILE A 130 7.63 6.43 16.89
C ILE A 130 6.23 6.37 16.30
N ALA A 131 5.49 7.46 16.40
CA ALA A 131 4.10 7.53 15.94
C ALA A 131 4.00 8.00 14.50
N ARG A 132 3.02 7.46 13.76
CA ARG A 132 2.61 7.97 12.46
C ARG A 132 1.43 8.91 12.61
N ARG A 133 1.52 10.11 12.05
CA ARG A 133 0.42 11.05 11.92
C ARG A 133 -0.01 11.16 10.47
N PHE A 134 -1.27 10.86 10.18
CA PHE A 134 -1.84 11.03 8.86
C PHE A 134 -2.05 12.50 8.52
N LEU A 135 -2.25 12.82 7.24
CA LEU A 135 -2.56 14.19 6.78
C LEU A 135 -3.85 14.75 7.37
N THR A 136 -4.78 13.88 7.80
CA THR A 136 -5.98 14.26 8.56
C THR A 136 -5.69 14.80 9.96
N GLY A 137 -4.44 14.68 10.43
CA GLY A 137 -4.02 15.00 11.78
C GLY A 137 -4.15 13.85 12.78
N GLN A 138 -4.84 12.77 12.40
CA GLN A 138 -4.99 11.59 13.26
C GLN A 138 -3.68 10.81 13.36
N VAL A 139 -3.43 10.26 14.56
CA VAL A 139 -2.32 9.34 14.82
C VAL A 139 -2.77 7.91 14.57
N SER A 140 -1.90 7.09 13.94
CA SER A 140 -2.15 5.66 13.73
C SER A 140 -2.24 4.95 15.08
N GLN A 141 -3.34 4.25 15.29
CA GLN A 141 -3.56 3.46 16.50
C GLN A 141 -2.97 2.06 16.30
N TRP A 142 -2.33 1.51 17.34
CA TRP A 142 -1.81 0.16 17.33
C TRP A 142 -2.78 -0.78 18.03
N ASN A 143 -3.17 -1.84 17.37
CA ASN A 143 -4.12 -2.81 17.90
C ASN A 143 -3.42 -4.12 18.25
N PHE A 144 -3.83 -4.71 19.36
CA PHE A 144 -3.28 -5.96 19.88
C PHE A 144 -4.40 -6.91 20.24
N LYS A 145 -4.21 -8.18 19.93
CA LYS A 145 -5.08 -9.26 20.36
C LYS A 145 -4.67 -9.71 21.75
N ALA A 146 -5.59 -9.67 22.69
CA ALA A 146 -5.43 -10.24 24.03
C ALA A 146 -5.69 -11.76 24.03
N GLU A 147 -5.29 -12.45 25.09
CA GLU A 147 -5.44 -13.90 25.23
C GLU A 147 -6.92 -14.35 25.16
N ASP A 148 -7.85 -13.52 25.65
CA ASP A 148 -9.29 -13.77 25.58
C ASP A 148 -9.90 -13.49 24.20
N GLY A 149 -9.07 -13.07 23.22
CA GLY A 149 -9.48 -12.73 21.87
C GLY A 149 -10.02 -11.31 21.71
N SER A 150 -10.10 -10.52 22.77
CA SER A 150 -10.44 -9.10 22.69
C SER A 150 -9.33 -8.29 22.02
N ILE A 151 -9.69 -7.14 21.45
CA ILE A 151 -8.72 -6.21 20.84
C ILE A 151 -8.51 -5.04 21.79
N THR A 152 -7.27 -4.84 22.18
CA THR A 152 -6.81 -3.64 22.90
C THR A 152 -6.16 -2.68 21.94
N THR A 153 -6.30 -1.38 22.19
CA THR A 153 -5.76 -0.33 21.33
C THR A 153 -4.82 0.56 22.14
N LEU A 154 -3.64 0.80 21.59
CA LEU A 154 -2.66 1.75 22.13
C LEU A 154 -2.58 2.95 21.19
N ASP A 155 -2.67 4.15 21.78
CA ASP A 155 -2.37 5.40 21.09
C ASP A 155 -0.89 5.74 21.31
N PRO A 156 -0.02 5.52 20.32
CA PRO A 156 1.40 5.85 20.47
C PRO A 156 1.63 7.36 20.55
N GLY A 157 0.73 8.20 19.99
CA GLY A 157 0.89 9.65 19.92
C GLY A 157 1.02 10.33 21.29
N ASN A 158 0.33 9.81 22.29
CA ASN A 158 0.38 10.34 23.66
C ASN A 158 1.74 10.18 24.35
N ARG A 159 2.60 9.29 23.81
CA ARG A 159 3.88 8.89 24.40
C ARG A 159 5.02 8.85 23.39
N ALA A 160 4.75 9.20 22.14
CA ALA A 160 5.74 9.16 21.07
C ALA A 160 6.90 10.11 21.36
N MET A 161 8.10 9.59 21.28
CA MET A 161 9.31 10.41 21.27
C MET A 161 9.48 11.15 19.95
N LEU A 162 8.97 10.56 18.87
CA LEU A 162 9.01 11.11 17.51
C LEU A 162 7.67 10.85 16.81
N THR A 163 7.13 11.86 16.15
CA THR A 163 5.92 11.74 15.33
C THR A 163 6.22 12.17 13.90
N LEU A 164 5.97 11.28 12.94
CA LEU A 164 6.28 11.46 11.53
C LEU A 164 5.03 11.28 10.69
N SER A 165 4.97 11.96 9.54
CA SER A 165 3.87 11.81 8.58
C SER A 165 4.22 10.90 7.41
N ALA A 166 5.51 10.85 7.02
CA ALA A 166 6.00 10.04 5.91
C ALA A 166 6.28 8.60 6.37
N PRO A 167 5.62 7.57 5.77
CA PRO A 167 5.74 6.20 6.24
C PRO A 167 7.15 5.61 6.09
N GLU A 168 7.89 6.00 5.06
CA GLU A 168 9.29 5.59 4.86
C GLU A 168 10.24 6.15 5.93
N SER A 169 9.92 7.33 6.47
CA SER A 169 10.71 7.94 7.53
C SER A 169 10.56 7.21 8.87
N LEU A 170 9.44 6.50 9.09
CA LEU A 170 9.26 5.61 10.26
C LEU A 170 10.24 4.44 10.22
N VAL A 171 10.39 3.83 9.04
CA VAL A 171 11.36 2.75 8.81
C VAL A 171 12.79 3.25 9.09
N GLN A 172 13.15 4.40 8.52
CA GLN A 172 14.48 4.98 8.73
C GLN A 172 14.73 5.27 10.22
N ALA A 173 13.79 5.90 10.92
CA ALA A 173 13.94 6.21 12.34
C ALA A 173 14.06 4.93 13.20
N ALA A 174 13.36 3.85 12.86
CA ALA A 174 13.50 2.57 13.53
C ALA A 174 14.90 1.95 13.28
N CYS A 175 15.41 2.01 12.04
CA CYS A 175 16.77 1.58 11.70
C CYS A 175 17.84 2.38 12.46
N ASP A 176 17.60 3.68 12.66
CA ASP A 176 18.50 4.59 13.40
C ASP A 176 18.36 4.44 14.94
N SER A 177 17.72 3.38 15.42
CA SER A 177 17.59 3.04 16.84
C SER A 177 16.85 4.10 17.68
N VAL A 178 15.99 4.92 17.06
CA VAL A 178 15.19 5.93 17.78
C VAL A 178 14.15 5.27 18.68
N GLY A 179 13.53 4.17 18.24
CA GLY A 179 12.51 3.46 19.00
C GLY A 179 11.76 2.43 18.17
N ILE A 180 10.57 2.08 18.64
CA ILE A 180 9.65 1.12 18.01
C ILE A 180 8.67 1.86 17.12
N ALA A 181 8.46 1.36 15.89
CA ALA A 181 7.51 1.90 14.93
C ALA A 181 6.58 0.82 14.37
N GLU A 182 5.33 1.19 14.06
CA GLU A 182 4.47 0.42 13.17
C GLU A 182 4.72 0.84 11.74
N VAL A 183 5.09 -0.11 10.87
CA VAL A 183 5.47 0.16 9.48
C VAL A 183 4.82 -0.86 8.54
N GLY A 184 4.57 -0.46 7.29
CA GLY A 184 4.15 -1.39 6.25
C GLY A 184 5.25 -2.40 5.93
N VAL A 185 4.89 -3.68 5.82
CA VAL A 185 5.84 -4.76 5.48
C VAL A 185 6.58 -4.45 4.18
N HIS A 186 5.89 -3.93 3.17
CA HIS A 186 6.49 -3.57 1.87
C HIS A 186 7.64 -2.54 1.99
N LEU A 187 7.58 -1.63 2.97
CA LEU A 187 8.64 -0.65 3.24
C LEU A 187 9.77 -1.25 4.08
N ALA A 188 9.43 -2.15 5.01
CA ALA A 188 10.39 -2.78 5.91
C ALA A 188 11.08 -4.01 5.32
N TRP A 189 10.59 -4.55 4.21
CA TRP A 189 10.96 -5.87 3.70
C TRP A 189 12.47 -6.07 3.52
N ASP A 190 13.15 -5.15 2.86
CA ASP A 190 14.60 -5.24 2.65
C ASP A 190 15.38 -5.12 3.97
N HIS A 191 14.88 -4.33 4.93
CA HIS A 191 15.46 -4.17 6.27
C HIS A 191 15.27 -5.43 7.14
N LEU A 192 14.14 -6.10 7.02
CA LEU A 192 13.89 -7.38 7.68
C LEU A 192 14.82 -8.44 7.12
N ARG A 193 14.94 -8.55 5.81
CA ARG A 193 15.82 -9.52 5.14
C ARG A 193 17.31 -9.29 5.42
N SER A 194 17.73 -8.05 5.52
CA SER A 194 19.12 -7.70 5.88
C SER A 194 19.41 -7.85 7.37
N GLY A 195 18.37 -8.00 8.22
CA GLY A 195 18.50 -8.06 9.67
C GLY A 195 18.70 -6.70 10.33
N SER A 196 18.58 -5.58 9.61
CA SER A 196 18.65 -4.23 10.18
C SER A 196 17.39 -3.83 10.97
N LEU A 197 16.28 -4.55 10.76
CA LEU A 197 15.08 -4.50 11.60
C LEU A 197 14.66 -5.89 12.05
N LYS A 198 14.01 -5.95 13.20
CA LYS A 198 13.36 -7.13 13.76
C LYS A 198 11.89 -6.81 14.04
N ILE A 199 11.04 -7.81 13.85
CA ILE A 199 9.61 -7.71 14.19
C ILE A 199 9.47 -7.99 15.69
N ILE A 200 8.64 -7.21 16.37
CA ILE A 200 8.32 -7.40 17.79
C ILE A 200 6.82 -7.60 17.96
N LEU A 201 6.43 -8.29 19.02
CA LEU A 201 5.03 -8.57 19.37
C LEU A 201 4.22 -9.15 18.19
N HIS A 202 4.84 -9.99 17.34
CA HIS A 202 4.20 -10.51 16.14
C HIS A 202 2.90 -11.24 16.45
N ASP A 203 2.88 -12.08 17.48
CA ASP A 203 1.72 -12.88 17.88
C ASP A 203 0.55 -12.06 18.45
N PHE A 204 0.85 -10.87 18.96
CA PHE A 204 -0.12 -9.97 19.57
C PHE A 204 -0.63 -8.90 18.61
N HIS A 205 0.24 -8.41 17.72
CA HIS A 205 -0.08 -7.28 16.86
C HIS A 205 -1.17 -7.63 15.85
N GLN A 206 -2.22 -6.81 15.81
CA GLN A 206 -3.36 -6.95 14.91
C GLN A 206 -3.45 -5.70 14.02
N PRO A 207 -2.62 -5.60 12.98
CA PRO A 207 -2.70 -4.48 12.06
C PRO A 207 -4.06 -4.47 11.39
N GLY A 208 -4.64 -3.28 11.23
CA GLY A 208 -5.81 -3.10 10.40
C GLY A 208 -5.53 -3.47 8.95
N THR A 209 -6.57 -3.62 8.16
CA THR A 209 -6.44 -3.81 6.72
C THR A 209 -6.24 -2.45 6.03
N TYR A 210 -5.16 -2.33 5.26
CA TYR A 210 -4.91 -1.16 4.42
C TYR A 210 -4.86 -1.62 2.97
N GLU A 211 -5.93 -1.35 2.23
CA GLU A 211 -6.03 -1.77 0.83
C GLU A 211 -5.45 -0.69 -0.09
N MET A 212 -4.63 -1.13 -1.05
CA MET A 212 -4.22 -0.31 -2.18
C MET A 212 -5.09 -0.61 -3.37
N VAL A 213 -5.53 0.43 -4.06
CA VAL A 213 -6.38 0.31 -5.24
C VAL A 213 -5.88 1.22 -6.35
N ILE A 214 -6.24 0.86 -7.58
CA ILE A 214 -6.20 1.75 -8.74
C ILE A 214 -7.60 2.26 -9.00
N GLN A 215 -7.74 3.58 -9.12
CA GLN A 215 -8.98 4.25 -9.46
C GLN A 215 -8.85 5.00 -10.79
N TYR A 216 -9.92 5.03 -11.53
CA TYR A 216 -10.01 5.79 -12.79
C TYR A 216 -11.46 6.19 -13.08
N PRO A 217 -11.69 7.27 -13.84
CA PRO A 217 -13.04 7.72 -14.18
C PRO A 217 -13.82 6.67 -14.94
N HIS A 218 -15.10 6.44 -14.57
CA HIS A 218 -16.01 5.62 -15.36
C HIS A 218 -16.34 6.36 -16.68
N ARG A 219 -15.80 5.86 -17.76
CA ARG A 219 -16.10 6.35 -19.12
C ARG A 219 -16.59 5.18 -19.95
N ALA A 220 -17.58 5.41 -20.80
CA ALA A 220 -18.11 4.40 -21.72
C ALA A 220 -17.02 3.84 -22.65
N LEU A 221 -16.00 4.65 -22.96
CA LEU A 221 -14.82 4.26 -23.75
C LEU A 221 -13.59 4.84 -23.06
N ILE A 222 -12.77 3.99 -22.47
CA ILE A 222 -11.46 4.36 -21.92
C ILE A 222 -10.48 4.44 -23.09
N ALA A 223 -9.72 5.53 -23.16
CA ALA A 223 -8.73 5.70 -24.22
C ALA A 223 -7.68 4.56 -24.21
N PRO A 224 -7.26 4.03 -25.38
CA PRO A 224 -6.31 2.91 -25.46
C PRO A 224 -5.03 3.12 -24.64
N ARG A 225 -4.49 4.35 -24.60
CA ARG A 225 -3.32 4.69 -23.78
C ARG A 225 -3.54 4.46 -22.28
N VAL A 226 -4.75 4.76 -21.77
CA VAL A 226 -5.11 4.55 -20.37
C VAL A 226 -5.30 3.07 -20.08
N GLN A 227 -5.96 2.33 -20.99
CA GLN A 227 -6.19 0.88 -20.87
C GLN A 227 -4.87 0.11 -20.77
N VAL A 228 -3.91 0.36 -21.69
CA VAL A 228 -2.63 -0.35 -21.66
C VAL A 228 -1.79 0.01 -20.43
N THR A 229 -1.87 1.27 -19.98
CA THR A 229 -1.20 1.72 -18.75
C THR A 229 -1.81 1.04 -17.52
N LEU A 230 -3.13 1.04 -17.42
CA LEU A 230 -3.86 0.40 -16.32
C LEU A 230 -3.56 -1.10 -16.25
N LYS A 231 -3.65 -1.80 -17.37
CA LYS A 231 -3.34 -3.23 -17.46
C LYS A 231 -1.90 -3.51 -17.02
N HIS A 232 -0.95 -2.75 -17.54
CA HIS A 232 0.46 -2.91 -17.20
C HIS A 232 0.74 -2.68 -15.72
N LEU A 233 0.16 -1.62 -15.12
CA LEU A 233 0.32 -1.34 -13.70
C LEU A 233 -0.29 -2.45 -12.83
N LEU A 234 -1.48 -2.95 -13.16
CA LEU A 234 -2.10 -4.05 -12.43
C LEU A 234 -1.24 -5.33 -12.49
N GLU A 235 -0.69 -5.67 -13.68
CA GLU A 235 0.19 -6.82 -13.84
C GLU A 235 1.50 -6.64 -13.07
N ALA A 236 2.14 -5.48 -13.16
CA ALA A 236 3.40 -5.20 -12.47
C ALA A 236 3.25 -5.20 -10.95
N LEU A 237 2.20 -4.57 -10.42
CA LEU A 237 1.94 -4.54 -8.98
C LEU A 237 1.52 -5.91 -8.43
N ALA A 238 0.82 -6.73 -9.23
CA ALA A 238 0.51 -8.11 -8.84
C ALA A 238 1.75 -9.02 -8.82
N ALA A 239 2.78 -8.71 -9.59
CA ALA A 239 4.04 -9.45 -9.63
C ALA A 239 5.08 -8.94 -8.61
N ASP A 240 4.81 -7.83 -7.93
CA ASP A 240 5.73 -7.26 -6.93
C ASP A 240 5.65 -8.05 -5.61
N GLU A 241 6.66 -8.87 -5.36
CA GLU A 241 6.73 -9.74 -4.18
C GLU A 241 6.63 -8.96 -2.86
N LYS A 242 7.13 -7.72 -2.79
CA LYS A 242 7.09 -6.91 -1.57
C LYS A 242 5.66 -6.54 -1.15
N LEU A 243 4.74 -6.47 -2.12
CA LEU A 243 3.33 -6.16 -1.88
C LEU A 243 2.51 -7.37 -1.43
N HIS A 244 3.06 -8.58 -1.57
CA HIS A 244 2.34 -9.83 -1.35
C HIS A 244 3.01 -10.76 -0.33
N VAL A 245 3.84 -10.20 0.56
CA VAL A 245 4.48 -10.98 1.62
C VAL A 245 3.42 -11.54 2.57
N PRO A 246 3.27 -12.87 2.69
CA PRO A 246 2.31 -13.45 3.61
C PRO A 246 2.76 -13.29 5.07
N MET A 247 1.81 -13.20 6.00
CA MET A 247 2.11 -12.93 7.41
C MET A 247 2.92 -14.05 8.06
N ASP A 248 2.66 -15.31 7.70
CA ASP A 248 3.38 -16.49 8.20
C ASP A 248 4.86 -16.53 7.75
N ALA A 249 5.19 -15.90 6.64
CA ALA A 249 6.58 -15.76 6.22
C ALA A 249 7.39 -14.77 7.07
N LEU A 250 6.71 -14.02 7.96
CA LEU A 250 7.34 -13.01 8.80
C LEU A 250 7.88 -13.57 10.12
N ASP A 251 7.48 -14.77 10.54
CA ASP A 251 7.85 -15.39 11.82
C ASP A 251 9.38 -15.49 11.99
N VAL A 252 10.10 -15.73 10.90
CA VAL A 252 11.57 -15.84 10.91
C VAL A 252 12.32 -14.54 11.21
N TYR A 253 11.61 -13.41 11.16
CA TYR A 253 12.16 -12.07 11.45
C TYR A 253 11.77 -11.55 12.85
N ALA A 254 11.04 -12.34 13.63
CA ALA A 254 10.68 -12.00 15.01
C ALA A 254 11.92 -11.91 15.91
N ALA A 255 11.85 -11.05 16.94
CA ALA A 255 12.92 -10.83 17.93
C ALA A 255 12.77 -11.77 19.12
#